data_8227eb7e67f61189732985d7ef8c37b0
#
_entry.id   8227eb7e67f61189732985d7ef8c37b0
#
_cell.length_a   1.000
_cell.length_b   1.000
_cell.length_c   1.000
_cell.angle_alpha   90.00
_cell.angle_beta   90.00
_cell.angle_gamma   90.00
#
_symmetry.space_group_name_H-M   'P 1'
#
loop_
_entity.id
_entity.type
_entity.pdbx_description
1 polymer ?
#
loop_
_entity_poly.entity_id
_entity_poly.type
_entity_poly.pdbx_seq_one_letter_code
_entity_poly.pdbx_strand_id
1 'polypeptide(L)'
;MWKGADTSFPFADSHATTYSVRDGSDWETTLKPRLRERLRNSKNIVLVLSSTTANSRAVREEIDYGINDQGLPVIVIYPEYDSKESLLANGSLKQPVKSLWDRLPIFRDSMSKVPTLHVPMVKVAIRDALSNTGFMIATKCNPDYYWYKT
;
A
#
# COMPACT_ATOMS: atom_id res chain seq x y z
N MET A 1 5.55 9.45 -12.76
CA MET A 1 5.59 9.13 -11.34
C MET A 1 5.30 10.36 -10.50
N TRP A 2 4.19 10.36 -9.87
CA TRP A 2 3.79 11.49 -9.05
C TRP A 2 4.67 11.68 -7.82
N LYS A 3 5.25 10.62 -7.29
CA LYS A 3 6.16 10.72 -6.15
C LYS A 3 7.37 11.60 -6.46
N GLY A 4 7.95 11.43 -7.63
CA GLY A 4 9.13 12.21 -8.02
C GLY A 4 8.83 13.67 -8.25
N ALA A 5 7.59 14.02 -8.55
CA ALA A 5 7.19 15.39 -8.83
C ALA A 5 6.79 16.16 -7.58
N ASP A 6 6.49 15.47 -6.47
CA ASP A 6 6.02 16.14 -5.27
C ASP A 6 6.78 15.64 -4.04
N THR A 7 7.77 16.40 -3.64
CA THR A 7 8.61 16.07 -2.49
C THR A 7 7.93 16.29 -1.15
N SER A 8 6.70 16.82 -1.13
CA SER A 8 5.96 17.03 0.11
C SER A 8 5.35 15.76 0.68
N PHE A 9 5.32 14.67 -0.07
CA PHE A 9 4.79 13.39 0.41
C PHE A 9 5.84 12.69 1.29
N PRO A 10 5.51 12.42 2.56
CA PRO A 10 6.48 11.88 3.52
C PRO A 10 6.56 10.34 3.46
N PHE A 11 6.94 9.78 2.33
CA PHE A 11 7.12 8.33 2.24
C PHE A 11 8.34 7.98 1.41
N ALA A 12 8.85 6.77 1.66
CA ALA A 12 9.92 6.19 0.89
C ALA A 12 9.36 5.17 -0.09
N ASP A 13 9.86 5.19 -1.31
CA ASP A 13 9.42 4.25 -2.34
C ASP A 13 10.31 3.01 -2.29
N SER A 14 9.84 2.00 -1.60
CA SER A 14 10.57 0.74 -1.48
C SER A 14 10.74 0.05 -2.84
N HIS A 15 9.77 0.23 -3.72
CA HIS A 15 9.81 -0.38 -5.05
C HIS A 15 10.92 0.24 -5.90
N ALA A 16 11.06 1.56 -5.89
CA ALA A 16 12.09 2.22 -6.66
C ALA A 16 13.49 1.76 -6.23
N THR A 17 13.71 1.62 -4.93
CA THR A 17 15.00 1.16 -4.41
C THR A 17 15.25 -0.30 -4.77
N THR A 18 14.23 -1.15 -4.64
CA THR A 18 14.34 -2.59 -4.94
C THR A 18 14.65 -2.81 -6.41
N TYR A 19 13.95 -2.10 -7.29
CA TYR A 19 14.10 -2.26 -8.74
C TYR A 19 15.35 -1.60 -9.30
N SER A 20 16.09 -0.86 -8.51
CA SER A 20 17.38 -0.32 -8.94
C SER A 20 18.49 -1.37 -8.91
N VAL A 21 18.22 -2.54 -8.35
CA VAL A 21 19.17 -3.66 -8.36
C VAL A 21 19.22 -4.24 -9.77
N ARG A 22 20.45 -4.50 -10.23
CA ARG A 22 20.69 -4.92 -11.60
C ARG A 22 20.05 -6.25 -11.94
N ASP A 23 19.72 -6.43 -13.22
CA ASP A 23 19.27 -7.70 -13.74
C ASP A 23 20.32 -8.78 -13.44
N GLY A 24 19.84 -9.99 -13.20
CA GLY A 24 20.69 -11.11 -12.84
C GLY A 24 20.98 -11.18 -11.36
N SER A 25 20.58 -10.19 -10.57
CA SER A 25 20.67 -10.29 -9.13
C SER A 25 19.75 -11.40 -8.65
N ASP A 26 20.27 -12.23 -7.77
CA ASP A 26 19.50 -13.33 -7.22
C ASP A 26 18.40 -12.80 -6.31
N TRP A 27 17.17 -13.19 -6.59
CA TRP A 27 16.03 -12.84 -5.78
C TRP A 27 16.23 -13.27 -4.32
N GLU A 28 16.63 -14.53 -4.10
CA GLU A 28 16.75 -15.08 -2.76
C GLU A 28 17.90 -14.47 -1.96
N THR A 29 19.02 -14.17 -2.62
CA THR A 29 20.22 -13.71 -1.92
C THR A 29 20.37 -12.20 -1.87
N THR A 30 19.69 -11.46 -2.75
CA THR A 30 19.89 -10.01 -2.87
C THR A 30 18.60 -9.21 -2.70
N LEU A 31 17.61 -9.45 -3.56
CA LEU A 31 16.41 -8.61 -3.57
C LEU A 31 15.49 -8.87 -2.38
N LYS A 32 15.19 -10.12 -2.12
CA LYS A 32 14.28 -10.49 -1.03
C LYS A 32 14.81 -10.07 0.35
N PRO A 33 16.08 -10.31 0.72
CA PRO A 33 16.59 -9.86 1.99
C PRO A 33 16.55 -8.34 2.16
N ARG A 34 16.83 -7.60 1.10
CA ARG A 34 16.76 -6.12 1.14
C ARG A 34 15.34 -5.63 1.34
N LEU A 35 14.40 -6.23 0.65
CA LEU A 35 12.99 -5.87 0.77
C LEU A 35 12.50 -6.14 2.19
N ARG A 36 12.83 -7.30 2.74
CA ARG A 36 12.43 -7.66 4.09
C ARG A 36 13.04 -6.74 5.14
N GLU A 37 14.29 -6.36 4.97
CA GLU A 37 14.93 -5.41 5.88
C GLU A 37 14.21 -4.07 5.87
N ARG A 38 13.83 -3.58 4.69
CA ARG A 38 13.08 -2.33 4.59
C ARG A 38 11.74 -2.43 5.29
N LEU A 39 11.05 -3.54 5.13
CA LEU A 39 9.74 -3.74 5.76
C LEU A 39 9.86 -3.83 7.29
N ARG A 40 10.91 -4.47 7.81
CA ARG A 40 11.14 -4.50 9.25
C ARG A 40 11.34 -3.10 9.86
N ASN A 41 11.81 -2.16 9.03
CA ASN A 41 12.05 -0.78 9.46
C ASN A 41 10.96 0.19 9.01
N SER A 42 9.85 -0.33 8.47
CA SER A 42 8.75 0.49 7.96
C SER A 42 7.65 0.64 9.01
N LYS A 43 6.93 1.76 8.93
CA LYS A 43 5.77 2.01 9.78
C LYS A 43 4.50 1.42 9.20
N ASN A 44 4.42 1.34 7.88
CA ASN A 44 3.28 0.86 7.14
C ASN A 44 3.70 0.50 5.72
N ILE A 45 2.74 -0.02 4.95
CA ILE A 45 2.91 -0.23 3.51
C ILE A 45 2.03 0.78 2.80
N VAL A 46 2.57 1.44 1.78
CA VAL A 46 1.79 2.29 0.89
C VAL A 46 1.64 1.54 -0.43
N LEU A 47 0.43 1.11 -0.72
CA LEU A 47 0.11 0.33 -1.91
C LEU A 47 -0.66 1.20 -2.89
N VAL A 48 -0.12 1.35 -4.09
CA VAL A 48 -0.81 2.05 -5.19
C VAL A 48 -1.46 0.99 -6.05
N LEU A 49 -2.79 0.98 -6.07
CA LEU A 49 -3.57 -0.09 -6.71
C LEU A 49 -4.47 0.49 -7.80
N SER A 50 -4.21 0.06 -9.03
CA SER A 50 -4.98 0.50 -10.21
C SER A 50 -5.29 -0.70 -11.10
N SER A 51 -6.02 -0.46 -12.18
CA SER A 51 -6.35 -1.48 -13.17
C SER A 51 -5.12 -2.04 -13.89
N THR A 52 -3.97 -1.37 -13.79
CA THR A 52 -2.73 -1.79 -14.44
C THR A 52 -1.67 -2.31 -13.46
N THR A 53 -1.99 -2.39 -12.18
CA THR A 53 -1.06 -2.90 -11.18
C THR A 53 -0.68 -4.35 -11.49
N ALA A 54 0.63 -4.61 -11.55
CA ALA A 54 1.15 -5.95 -11.83
C ALA A 54 1.33 -6.75 -10.54
N ASN A 55 0.99 -8.03 -10.60
CA ASN A 55 1.19 -8.96 -9.48
C ASN A 55 2.61 -9.52 -9.54
N SER A 56 3.60 -8.65 -9.37
CA SER A 56 5.01 -9.02 -9.46
C SER A 56 5.48 -9.77 -8.21
N ARG A 57 6.61 -10.49 -8.35
CA ARG A 57 7.19 -11.20 -7.23
C ARG A 57 7.52 -10.25 -6.07
N ALA A 58 8.09 -9.08 -6.37
CA ALA A 58 8.45 -8.11 -5.34
C ALA A 58 7.23 -7.58 -4.59
N VAL A 59 6.15 -7.29 -5.30
CA VAL A 59 4.91 -6.82 -4.68
C VAL A 59 4.31 -7.92 -3.79
N ARG A 60 4.29 -9.16 -4.28
CA ARG A 60 3.77 -10.28 -3.48
C ARG A 60 4.57 -10.48 -2.20
N GLU A 61 5.90 -10.40 -2.28
CA GLU A 61 6.76 -10.53 -1.11
C GLU A 61 6.54 -9.39 -0.13
N GLU A 62 6.42 -8.17 -0.63
CA GLU A 62 6.17 -7.00 0.21
C GLU A 62 4.87 -7.15 1.00
N ILE A 63 3.82 -7.55 0.32
CA ILE A 63 2.51 -7.71 0.96
C ILE A 63 2.53 -8.87 1.94
N ASP A 64 3.03 -10.02 1.52
CA ASP A 64 3.05 -11.21 2.36
C ASP A 64 3.90 -11.00 3.62
N TYR A 65 5.14 -10.60 3.44
CA TYR A 65 6.04 -10.39 4.58
C TYR A 65 5.58 -9.21 5.43
N GLY A 66 5.17 -8.13 4.79
CA GLY A 66 4.75 -6.93 5.52
C GLY A 66 3.50 -7.15 6.35
N ILE A 67 2.51 -7.84 5.83
CA ILE A 67 1.26 -8.10 6.56
C ILE A 67 1.40 -9.31 7.48
N ASN A 68 1.79 -10.45 6.93
CA ASN A 68 1.71 -11.72 7.65
C ASN A 68 2.83 -11.92 8.66
N ASP A 69 4.02 -11.37 8.40
CA ASP A 69 5.15 -11.50 9.31
C ASP A 69 5.33 -10.26 10.18
N GLN A 70 5.16 -9.06 9.64
CA GLN A 70 5.39 -7.82 10.36
C GLN A 70 4.13 -7.16 10.90
N GLY A 71 2.95 -7.51 10.38
CA GLY A 71 1.69 -6.91 10.83
C GLY A 71 1.55 -5.45 10.47
N LEU A 72 2.15 -5.02 9.36
CA LEU A 72 2.13 -3.61 8.96
C LEU A 72 0.75 -3.18 8.48
N PRO A 73 0.24 -2.02 8.92
CA PRO A 73 -0.94 -1.42 8.32
C PRO A 73 -0.69 -1.06 6.86
N VAL A 74 -1.74 -1.00 6.07
CA VAL A 74 -1.63 -0.69 4.64
C VAL A 74 -2.46 0.54 4.31
N ILE A 75 -1.85 1.48 3.62
CA ILE A 75 -2.55 2.64 3.05
C ILE A 75 -2.66 2.36 1.55
N VAL A 76 -3.89 2.24 1.05
CA VAL A 76 -4.13 1.90 -0.36
C VAL A 76 -4.57 3.15 -1.10
N ILE A 77 -3.81 3.52 -2.12
CA ILE A 77 -4.09 4.69 -2.96
C ILE A 77 -4.62 4.19 -4.30
N TYR A 78 -5.74 4.74 -4.74
CA TYR A 78 -6.40 4.37 -5.99
C TYR A 78 -6.23 5.47 -7.03
N PRO A 79 -5.22 5.38 -7.92
CA PRO A 79 -4.91 6.48 -8.86
C PRO A 79 -6.02 6.81 -9.85
N GLU A 80 -6.91 5.87 -10.11
CA GLU A 80 -8.00 6.06 -11.08
C GLU A 80 -9.23 6.73 -10.46
N TYR A 81 -9.18 7.05 -9.17
CA TYR A 81 -10.28 7.67 -8.44
C TYR A 81 -9.80 9.00 -7.86
N ASP A 82 -10.38 10.09 -8.33
CA ASP A 82 -9.90 11.45 -8.05
C ASP A 82 -10.70 12.19 -6.98
N SER A 83 -11.64 11.51 -6.33
CA SER A 83 -12.45 12.10 -5.28
C SER A 83 -12.97 11.03 -4.33
N LYS A 84 -13.37 11.45 -3.14
CA LYS A 84 -14.01 10.56 -2.19
C LYS A 84 -15.29 9.94 -2.77
N GLU A 85 -16.07 10.76 -3.48
CA GLU A 85 -17.34 10.33 -4.06
C GLU A 85 -17.14 9.33 -5.19
N SER A 86 -16.01 9.38 -5.89
CA SER A 86 -15.71 8.38 -6.92
C SER A 86 -15.34 7.03 -6.32
N LEU A 87 -14.84 7.02 -5.08
CA LEU A 87 -14.39 5.82 -4.40
C LEU A 87 -15.52 5.12 -3.64
N LEU A 88 -16.47 5.87 -3.11
CA LEU A 88 -17.50 5.39 -2.19
C LEU A 88 -18.90 5.43 -2.79
N ALA A 89 -19.72 4.47 -2.38
CA ALA A 89 -21.15 4.48 -2.65
C ALA A 89 -21.89 3.98 -1.40
N ASN A 90 -22.91 4.71 -0.97
CA ASN A 90 -23.72 4.35 0.21
C ASN A 90 -22.87 4.13 1.46
N GLY A 91 -21.82 4.94 1.62
CA GLY A 91 -20.97 4.89 2.80
C GLY A 91 -19.93 3.78 2.82
N SER A 92 -19.76 3.05 1.71
CA SER A 92 -18.73 2.02 1.62
C SER A 92 -18.06 2.05 0.25
N LEU A 93 -16.97 1.30 0.11
CA LEU A 93 -16.22 1.24 -1.14
C LEU A 93 -17.08 0.66 -2.26
N LYS A 94 -16.98 1.26 -3.45
CA LYS A 94 -17.69 0.77 -4.62
C LYS A 94 -17.19 -0.60 -5.05
N GLN A 95 -18.06 -1.39 -5.67
CA GLN A 95 -17.70 -2.72 -6.14
C GLN A 95 -16.52 -2.70 -7.14
N PRO A 96 -16.46 -1.77 -8.11
CA PRO A 96 -15.29 -1.71 -9.00
C PRO A 96 -13.96 -1.48 -8.25
N VAL A 97 -13.98 -0.74 -7.13
CA VAL A 97 -12.79 -0.54 -6.30
C VAL A 97 -12.40 -1.86 -5.66
N LYS A 98 -13.36 -2.56 -5.07
CA LYS A 98 -13.10 -3.87 -4.44
C LYS A 98 -12.61 -4.89 -5.46
N SER A 99 -13.06 -4.81 -6.70
CA SER A 99 -12.62 -5.71 -7.76
C SER A 99 -11.13 -5.56 -8.08
N LEU A 100 -10.53 -4.41 -7.80
CA LEU A 100 -9.09 -4.23 -7.98
C LEU A 100 -8.27 -5.11 -7.06
N TRP A 101 -8.82 -5.49 -5.92
CA TRP A 101 -8.12 -6.38 -4.98
C TRP A 101 -7.81 -7.74 -5.61
N ASP A 102 -8.60 -8.17 -6.61
CA ASP A 102 -8.37 -9.44 -7.30
C ASP A 102 -7.10 -9.43 -8.14
N ARG A 103 -6.53 -8.26 -8.42
CA ARG A 103 -5.25 -8.16 -9.12
C ARG A 103 -4.07 -8.56 -8.24
N LEU A 104 -4.25 -8.50 -6.92
CA LEU A 104 -3.24 -8.88 -5.94
C LEU A 104 -3.85 -9.85 -4.94
N PRO A 105 -3.99 -11.14 -5.31
CA PRO A 105 -4.66 -12.12 -4.45
C PRO A 105 -4.08 -12.21 -3.04
N ILE A 106 -2.75 -12.08 -2.89
CA ILE A 106 -2.14 -12.13 -1.56
C ILE A 106 -2.61 -10.94 -0.70
N PHE A 107 -2.80 -9.77 -1.30
CA PHE A 107 -3.35 -8.62 -0.58
C PHE A 107 -4.81 -8.87 -0.22
N ARG A 108 -5.62 -9.26 -1.21
CA ARG A 108 -7.04 -9.54 -0.99
C ARG A 108 -7.25 -10.52 0.18
N ASP A 109 -6.44 -11.58 0.22
CA ASP A 109 -6.61 -12.66 1.19
C ASP A 109 -5.95 -12.35 2.55
N SER A 110 -5.05 -11.37 2.61
CA SER A 110 -4.32 -11.03 3.85
C SER A 110 -4.78 -9.72 4.49
N MET A 111 -5.46 -8.85 3.75
CA MET A 111 -5.73 -7.48 4.20
C MET A 111 -6.59 -7.40 5.47
N SER A 112 -7.39 -8.40 5.75
CA SER A 112 -8.23 -8.43 6.94
C SER A 112 -7.43 -8.61 8.24
N LYS A 113 -6.15 -8.93 8.14
CA LYS A 113 -5.29 -9.14 9.31
C LYS A 113 -4.72 -7.86 9.87
N VAL A 114 -4.81 -6.76 9.15
CA VAL A 114 -4.26 -5.46 9.54
C VAL A 114 -5.25 -4.35 9.17
N PRO A 115 -5.14 -3.17 9.82
CA PRO A 115 -5.97 -2.04 9.39
C PRO A 115 -5.52 -1.55 8.00
N THR A 116 -6.48 -1.31 7.12
CA THR A 116 -6.23 -0.78 5.77
C THR A 116 -7.01 0.51 5.59
N LEU A 117 -6.34 1.55 5.12
CA LEU A 117 -6.95 2.85 4.84
C LEU A 117 -6.98 3.08 3.34
N HIS A 118 -8.17 3.19 2.78
CA HIS A 118 -8.41 3.32 1.35
C HIS A 118 -8.64 4.79 1.01
N VAL A 119 -7.81 5.34 0.13
CA VAL A 119 -7.88 6.76 -0.21
C VAL A 119 -7.87 6.98 -1.73
N PRO A 120 -8.62 8.01 -2.20
CA PRO A 120 -8.56 8.39 -3.60
C PRO A 120 -7.27 9.15 -3.90
N MET A 121 -7.03 9.41 -5.18
CA MET A 121 -5.86 10.17 -5.62
C MET A 121 -6.07 11.67 -5.39
N VAL A 122 -6.15 12.05 -4.13
CA VAL A 122 -6.33 13.43 -3.68
C VAL A 122 -5.19 13.76 -2.72
N LYS A 123 -4.44 14.81 -3.03
CA LYS A 123 -3.23 15.15 -2.29
C LYS A 123 -3.46 15.29 -0.79
N VAL A 124 -4.51 15.99 -0.39
CA VAL A 124 -4.83 16.18 1.03
C VAL A 124 -5.17 14.86 1.71
N ALA A 125 -5.94 14.00 1.03
CA ALA A 125 -6.31 12.69 1.57
C ALA A 125 -5.09 11.82 1.78
N ILE A 126 -4.19 11.80 0.81
CA ILE A 126 -2.96 11.01 0.88
C ILE A 126 -2.06 11.52 1.99
N ARG A 127 -1.91 12.84 2.09
CA ARG A 127 -1.08 13.46 3.14
C ARG A 127 -1.62 13.12 4.53
N ASP A 128 -2.93 13.24 4.72
CA ASP A 128 -3.56 12.93 6.00
C ASP A 128 -3.41 11.45 6.34
N ALA A 129 -3.56 10.57 5.35
CA ALA A 129 -3.37 9.13 5.53
C ALA A 129 -1.95 8.79 5.98
N LEU A 130 -0.95 9.38 5.34
CA LEU A 130 0.45 9.13 5.67
C LEU A 130 0.84 9.65 7.05
N SER A 131 0.11 10.60 7.58
CA SER A 131 0.35 11.18 8.90
C SER A 131 -0.51 10.53 9.99
N ASN A 132 -1.41 9.63 9.63
CA ASN A 132 -2.35 9.05 10.58
C ASN A 132 -1.68 7.94 11.39
N THR A 133 -1.55 8.16 12.70
CA THR A 133 -0.89 7.22 13.60
C THR A 133 -1.63 5.89 13.76
N GLY A 134 -2.94 5.87 13.46
CA GLY A 134 -3.71 4.63 13.45
C GLY A 134 -3.28 3.64 12.38
N PHE A 135 -2.50 4.10 11.40
CA PHE A 135 -1.96 3.29 10.31
C PHE A 135 -0.44 3.28 10.32
N MET A 136 0.13 3.28 11.52
CA MET A 136 1.56 3.09 11.77
C MET A 136 1.72 1.91 12.72
N ILE A 137 2.76 1.10 12.53
CA ILE A 137 2.91 -0.17 13.25
C ILE A 137 2.89 0.01 14.78
N ALA A 138 3.49 1.07 15.30
CA ALA A 138 3.60 1.27 16.75
C ALA A 138 2.27 1.65 17.41
N THR A 139 1.33 2.24 16.67
CA THR A 139 0.09 2.79 17.20
C THR A 139 -1.13 2.39 16.38
N LYS A 140 -1.01 1.32 15.60
CA LYS A 140 -2.07 0.92 14.66
C LYS A 140 -3.40 0.61 15.36
N CYS A 141 -4.49 0.96 14.69
CA CYS A 141 -5.84 0.64 15.15
C CYS A 141 -6.18 -0.83 14.83
N ASN A 142 -7.38 -1.24 15.18
CA ASN A 142 -7.81 -2.63 14.96
C ASN A 142 -7.92 -2.95 13.47
N PRO A 143 -7.66 -4.21 13.08
CA PRO A 143 -7.83 -4.64 11.69
C PRO A 143 -9.26 -4.42 11.22
N ASP A 144 -9.39 -3.68 10.12
CA ASP A 144 -10.67 -3.43 9.45
C ASP A 144 -10.39 -2.69 8.16
N TYR A 145 -11.43 -2.45 7.36
CA TYR A 145 -11.39 -1.58 6.21
C TYR A 145 -11.78 -0.18 6.64
N TYR A 146 -10.89 0.78 6.45
CA TYR A 146 -11.15 2.18 6.75
C TYR A 146 -11.05 2.97 5.46
N TRP A 147 -11.78 4.06 5.35
CA TRP A 147 -11.68 4.95 4.20
C TRP A 147 -11.68 6.40 4.65
N TYR A 148 -11.10 7.23 3.80
CA TYR A 148 -10.98 8.65 4.08
C TYR A 148 -12.38 9.29 4.11
N LYS A 149 -12.72 9.94 5.20
CA LYS A 149 -14.08 10.44 5.44
C LYS A 149 -14.24 11.95 5.32
N THR A 150 -13.17 12.66 5.15
CA THR A 150 -13.25 14.13 5.15
C THR A 150 -13.56 14.74 3.82
#